data_215ee35226c1f5abe9b062030a50771f
#
_entry.id   215ee35226c1f5abe9b062030a50771f
#
_cell.length_a   1.000
_cell.length_b   1.000
_cell.length_c   1.000
_cell.angle_alpha   90.00
_cell.angle_beta   90.00
_cell.angle_gamma   90.00
#
_symmetry.space_group_name_H-M   'P 1'
#
loop_
_entity.id
_entity.type
_entity.pdbx_description
1 polymer ?
#
loop_
_entity_poly.entity_id
_entity_poly.type
_entity_poly.pdbx_seq_one_letter_code
_entity_poly.pdbx_strand_id
1 'polypeptide(L)'
;MCIRDRYNTYAIGGCDLSATTDLTCATLLIRRSREDETVYVLQHYFIPQKRIDQLDEHNSQEAPYKIWAERELLTICDGARVDYSAVTAWFCQMRDEFKIDAFAVGYDRALAGYWVDEMKANGFDMRAVAQGPFTWSQPMREMGAAFADKKVNYNRNPVLVWCLSNTAVKKSGVNNIQPVKVSDRRRIDGAVSLLNAWVIYVRDNEDYMYLVG
;
A
#
# COMPACT_ATOMS: atom_id res chain seq x y z
N MET A 1 -12.72 -16.32 6.79
CA MET A 1 -12.31 -16.22 8.20
C MET A 1 -13.05 -15.02 8.77
N CYS A 2 -14.06 -15.26 9.63
CA CYS A 2 -14.84 -14.18 10.23
C CYS A 2 -14.01 -13.53 11.34
N ILE A 3 -13.41 -12.38 11.07
CA ILE A 3 -12.88 -11.50 12.12
C ILE A 3 -14.06 -10.73 12.69
N ARG A 4 -14.86 -11.39 13.52
CA ARG A 4 -16.05 -10.79 14.18
C ARG A 4 -15.95 -10.84 15.69
N ASP A 5 -14.77 -10.70 16.28
CA ASP A 5 -14.65 -10.65 17.73
C ASP A 5 -13.97 -9.37 18.20
N ARG A 6 -14.82 -8.45 18.60
CA ARG A 6 -14.82 -7.43 19.68
C ARG A 6 -13.53 -6.66 20.07
N TYR A 7 -12.41 -6.83 19.43
CA TYR A 7 -11.20 -6.06 19.69
C TYR A 7 -10.83 -5.27 18.45
N ASN A 8 -10.58 -3.98 18.61
CA ASN A 8 -10.00 -3.19 17.54
C ASN A 8 -8.67 -3.82 17.14
N THR A 9 -8.54 -4.22 15.88
CA THR A 9 -7.27 -4.69 15.34
C THR A 9 -6.48 -3.45 14.90
N TYR A 10 -5.26 -3.30 15.41
CA TYR A 10 -4.40 -2.23 14.95
C TYR A 10 -3.59 -2.66 13.73
N ALA A 11 -3.39 -1.71 12.82
CA ALA A 11 -2.62 -1.88 11.60
C ALA A 11 -1.65 -0.72 11.41
N ILE A 12 -0.65 -0.93 10.57
CA ILE A 12 0.17 0.16 10.02
C ILE A 12 -0.24 0.40 8.58
N GLY A 13 -0.60 1.63 8.27
CA GLY A 13 -0.98 2.06 6.93
C GLY A 13 0.20 2.47 6.06
N GLY A 14 0.04 2.35 4.76
CA GLY A 14 0.92 2.92 3.76
C GLY A 14 0.14 3.31 2.52
N CYS A 15 0.58 4.35 1.85
CA CYS A 15 -0.07 4.80 0.62
C CYS A 15 0.97 5.23 -0.41
N ASP A 16 0.70 4.92 -1.67
CA ASP A 16 1.39 5.46 -2.84
C ASP A 16 0.35 6.11 -3.74
N LEU A 17 0.38 7.44 -3.83
CA LEU A 17 -0.58 8.23 -4.58
C LEU A 17 -0.09 8.51 -6.00
N SER A 18 -0.98 8.35 -6.96
CA SER A 18 -0.75 8.74 -8.34
C SER A 18 -1.86 9.65 -8.84
N ALA A 19 -1.52 10.69 -9.59
CA ALA A 19 -2.50 11.66 -10.06
C ALA A 19 -3.28 11.20 -11.30
N THR A 20 -2.64 10.55 -12.30
CA THR A 20 -3.26 10.45 -13.63
C THR A 20 -3.13 9.12 -14.36
N THR A 21 -2.01 8.44 -14.28
CA THR A 21 -1.74 7.28 -15.17
C THR A 21 -1.32 6.02 -14.44
N ASP A 22 -0.71 6.16 -13.28
CA ASP A 22 -0.28 5.05 -12.44
C ASP A 22 -1.40 4.66 -11.47
N LEU A 23 -1.28 3.50 -10.85
CA LEU A 23 -2.19 3.08 -9.79
C LEU A 23 -1.95 3.94 -8.54
N THR A 24 -3.02 4.23 -7.82
CA THR A 24 -2.92 4.58 -6.40
C THR A 24 -3.13 3.31 -5.59
N CYS A 25 -2.36 3.12 -4.53
CA CYS A 25 -2.48 1.96 -3.66
C CYS A 25 -2.53 2.38 -2.20
N ALA A 26 -3.46 1.81 -1.46
CA ALA A 26 -3.56 1.85 -0.01
C ALA A 26 -3.22 0.48 0.56
N THR A 27 -2.42 0.44 1.62
CA THR A 27 -1.93 -0.78 2.30
C THR A 27 -2.20 -0.72 3.78
N LEU A 28 -2.57 -1.85 4.37
CA LEU A 28 -2.54 -2.09 5.81
C LEU A 28 -1.68 -3.32 6.12
N LEU A 29 -0.77 -3.17 7.07
CA LEU A 29 0.02 -4.24 7.67
C LEU A 29 -0.57 -4.57 9.04
N ILE A 30 -0.91 -5.83 9.26
CA ILE A 30 -1.60 -6.28 10.46
C ILE A 30 -0.77 -7.38 11.12
N ARG A 31 -0.57 -7.29 12.44
CA ARG A 31 -0.10 -8.37 13.30
C ARG A 31 -1.26 -8.82 14.17
N ARG A 32 -1.43 -10.12 14.36
CA ARG A 32 -2.53 -10.67 15.18
C ARG A 32 -2.21 -10.66 16.67
N SER A 33 -0.96 -10.93 17.01
CA SER A 33 -0.43 -10.89 18.37
C SER A 33 1.07 -10.69 18.33
N ARG A 34 1.68 -10.54 19.50
CA ARG A 34 3.15 -10.45 19.62
C ARG A 34 3.85 -11.76 19.25
N GLU A 35 3.20 -12.89 19.50
CA GLU A 35 3.74 -14.23 19.26
C GLU A 35 3.61 -14.66 17.80
N ASP A 36 2.56 -14.18 17.07
CA ASP A 36 2.40 -14.50 15.65
C ASP A 36 3.30 -13.57 14.82
N GLU A 37 4.46 -14.06 14.39
CA GLU A 37 5.40 -13.28 13.57
C GLU A 37 4.88 -12.97 12.15
N THR A 38 3.72 -13.50 11.77
CA THR A 38 3.15 -13.28 10.45
C THR A 38 2.64 -11.84 10.30
N VAL A 39 3.10 -11.16 9.27
CA VAL A 39 2.56 -9.87 8.83
C VAL A 39 1.49 -10.11 7.77
N TYR A 40 0.26 -9.76 8.07
CA TYR A 40 -0.84 -9.84 7.11
C TYR A 40 -0.94 -8.54 6.34
N VAL A 41 -1.00 -8.64 5.02
CA VAL A 41 -1.06 -7.49 4.10
C VAL A 41 -2.44 -7.42 3.48
N LEU A 42 -3.13 -6.31 3.69
CA LEU A 42 -4.37 -5.96 3.01
C LEU A 42 -4.10 -4.75 2.11
N GLN A 43 -4.50 -4.83 0.85
CA GLN A 43 -4.32 -3.73 -0.10
C GLN A 43 -5.57 -3.51 -0.93
N HIS A 44 -5.81 -2.25 -1.24
CA HIS A 44 -6.80 -1.82 -2.22
C HIS A 44 -6.18 -0.83 -3.20
N TYR A 45 -6.66 -0.85 -4.44
CA TYR A 45 -6.09 -0.09 -5.54
C TYR A 45 -7.14 0.84 -6.16
N PHE A 46 -6.66 1.92 -6.77
CA PHE A 46 -7.51 2.91 -7.43
C PHE A 46 -6.90 3.28 -8.78
N ILE A 47 -7.73 3.42 -9.81
CA ILE A 47 -7.32 3.80 -11.15
C ILE A 47 -8.38 4.72 -11.77
N PRO A 48 -8.03 5.78 -12.55
CA PRO A 48 -9.02 6.60 -13.20
C PRO A 48 -9.66 5.87 -14.38
N GLN A 49 -10.97 6.08 -14.60
CA GLN A 49 -11.73 5.53 -15.75
C GLN A 49 -11.06 5.88 -17.07
N LYS A 50 -10.58 7.12 -17.23
CA LYS A 50 -9.88 7.56 -18.45
C LYS A 50 -8.68 6.65 -18.80
N ARG A 51 -8.00 6.10 -17.82
CA ARG A 51 -6.89 5.16 -18.09
C ARG A 51 -7.39 3.86 -18.70
N ILE A 52 -8.50 3.35 -18.20
CA ILE A 52 -9.15 2.14 -18.75
C ILE A 52 -9.58 2.38 -20.20
N ASP A 53 -10.24 3.52 -20.46
CA ASP A 53 -10.69 3.91 -21.80
C ASP A 53 -9.52 3.99 -22.78
N GLN A 54 -8.40 4.62 -22.40
CA GLN A 54 -7.18 4.70 -23.21
C GLN A 54 -6.60 3.33 -23.55
N LEU A 55 -6.64 2.38 -22.62
CA LEU A 55 -6.15 1.01 -22.87
C LEU A 55 -7.07 0.28 -23.85
N ASP A 56 -8.38 0.46 -23.73
CA ASP A 56 -9.38 -0.12 -24.64
C ASP A 56 -9.22 0.46 -26.06
N GLU A 57 -9.11 1.78 -26.18
CA GLU A 57 -8.94 2.47 -27.49
C GLU A 57 -7.68 2.00 -28.24
N HIS A 58 -6.60 1.71 -27.51
CA HIS A 58 -5.35 1.24 -28.10
C HIS A 58 -5.24 -0.28 -28.19
N ASN A 59 -6.29 -1.02 -27.82
CA ASN A 59 -6.30 -2.48 -27.71
C ASN A 59 -5.09 -3.01 -26.93
N SER A 60 -4.71 -2.29 -25.88
CA SER A 60 -3.54 -2.57 -25.06
C SER A 60 -3.94 -3.31 -23.78
N GLN A 61 -3.37 -4.47 -23.55
CA GLN A 61 -3.54 -5.23 -22.31
C GLN A 61 -2.33 -5.02 -21.40
N GLU A 62 -2.33 -3.92 -20.63
CA GLU A 62 -1.30 -3.69 -19.62
C GLU A 62 -1.48 -4.66 -18.44
N ALA A 63 -2.71 -4.76 -17.95
CA ALA A 63 -3.12 -5.62 -16.84
C ALA A 63 -4.64 -5.85 -16.87
N PRO A 64 -5.16 -6.90 -16.21
CA PRO A 64 -6.60 -7.20 -16.19
C PRO A 64 -7.35 -6.33 -15.17
N TYR A 65 -7.28 -5.01 -15.29
CA TYR A 65 -7.86 -4.05 -14.34
C TYR A 65 -9.36 -4.26 -14.09
N LYS A 66 -10.14 -4.51 -15.17
CA LYS A 66 -11.60 -4.75 -15.07
C LYS A 66 -11.90 -6.01 -14.22
N ILE A 67 -11.13 -7.09 -14.43
CA ILE A 67 -11.27 -8.31 -13.64
C ILE A 67 -10.91 -8.06 -12.18
N TRP A 68 -9.89 -7.23 -11.91
CA TRP A 68 -9.53 -6.87 -10.54
C TRP A 68 -10.59 -5.99 -9.87
N ALA A 69 -11.26 -5.12 -10.64
CA ALA A 69 -12.39 -4.32 -10.15
C ALA A 69 -13.62 -5.20 -9.83
N GLU A 70 -13.98 -6.15 -10.72
CA GLU A 70 -15.04 -7.13 -10.47
C GLU A 70 -14.78 -7.98 -9.21
N ARG A 71 -13.52 -8.18 -8.85
CA ARG A 71 -13.11 -8.91 -7.64
C ARG A 71 -12.94 -8.01 -6.41
N GLU A 72 -13.36 -6.76 -6.49
CA GLU A 72 -13.28 -5.77 -5.40
C GLU A 72 -11.84 -5.52 -4.88
N LEU A 73 -10.83 -5.80 -5.71
CA LEU A 73 -9.43 -5.53 -5.39
C LEU A 73 -9.00 -4.13 -5.83
N LEU A 74 -9.77 -3.51 -6.72
CA LEU A 74 -9.46 -2.24 -7.35
C LEU A 74 -10.76 -1.45 -7.57
N THR A 75 -10.71 -0.14 -7.29
CA THR A 75 -11.77 0.81 -7.61
C THR A 75 -11.41 1.58 -8.87
N ILE A 76 -12.32 1.59 -9.86
CA ILE A 76 -12.21 2.47 -11.02
C ILE A 76 -12.90 3.79 -10.63
N CYS A 77 -12.11 4.86 -10.52
CA CYS A 77 -12.60 6.20 -10.17
C CYS A 77 -13.08 6.93 -11.42
N ASP A 78 -14.21 7.62 -11.34
CA ASP A 78 -14.75 8.40 -12.43
C ASP A 78 -13.78 9.50 -12.88
N GLY A 79 -13.74 9.75 -14.21
CA GLY A 79 -12.99 10.85 -14.79
C GLY A 79 -11.51 10.54 -15.07
N ALA A 80 -10.69 11.60 -15.06
CA ALA A 80 -9.31 11.57 -15.55
C ALA A 80 -8.25 11.40 -14.46
N ARG A 81 -8.65 11.42 -13.18
CA ARG A 81 -7.75 11.36 -12.01
C ARG A 81 -8.34 10.48 -10.94
N VAL A 82 -7.50 9.90 -10.10
CA VAL A 82 -7.95 9.25 -8.88
C VAL A 82 -8.46 10.34 -7.93
N ASP A 83 -9.69 10.16 -7.45
CA ASP A 83 -10.22 10.95 -6.33
C ASP A 83 -9.63 10.39 -5.03
N TYR A 84 -8.79 11.18 -4.38
CA TYR A 84 -8.15 10.74 -3.14
C TYR A 84 -9.13 10.61 -1.97
N SER A 85 -10.32 11.22 -2.04
CA SER A 85 -11.39 10.98 -1.07
C SER A 85 -11.85 9.52 -1.07
N ALA A 86 -11.75 8.81 -2.22
CA ALA A 86 -12.01 7.37 -2.27
C ALA A 86 -10.96 6.57 -1.47
N VAL A 87 -9.70 7.04 -1.45
CA VAL A 87 -8.65 6.44 -0.63
C VAL A 87 -8.94 6.64 0.85
N THR A 88 -9.33 7.88 1.24
CA THR A 88 -9.76 8.19 2.61
C THR A 88 -10.96 7.34 3.02
N ALA A 89 -11.97 7.22 2.14
CA ALA A 89 -13.16 6.41 2.39
C ALA A 89 -12.81 4.94 2.66
N TRP A 90 -11.84 4.37 1.92
CA TRP A 90 -11.38 3.01 2.18
C TRP A 90 -10.74 2.86 3.57
N PHE A 91 -9.87 3.78 4.00
CA PHE A 91 -9.30 3.74 5.35
C PHE A 91 -10.38 3.88 6.43
N CYS A 92 -11.35 4.78 6.23
CA CYS A 92 -12.51 4.92 7.12
C CYS A 92 -13.34 3.63 7.18
N GLN A 93 -13.59 2.99 6.04
CA GLN A 93 -14.30 1.72 5.99
C GLN A 93 -13.56 0.62 6.77
N MET A 94 -12.23 0.51 6.62
CA MET A 94 -11.44 -0.46 7.38
C MET A 94 -11.59 -0.24 8.88
N ARG A 95 -11.53 1.01 9.35
CA ARG A 95 -11.71 1.36 10.76
C ARG A 95 -13.14 1.12 11.24
N ASP A 96 -14.13 1.65 10.52
CA ASP A 96 -15.49 1.77 11.03
C ASP A 96 -16.30 0.47 10.87
N GLU A 97 -16.13 -0.26 9.76
CA GLU A 97 -16.85 -1.50 9.48
C GLU A 97 -16.04 -2.73 9.94
N PHE A 98 -14.74 -2.80 9.58
CA PHE A 98 -13.92 -3.97 9.85
C PHE A 98 -13.16 -3.91 11.17
N LYS A 99 -13.22 -2.77 11.90
CA LYS A 99 -12.54 -2.55 13.18
C LYS A 99 -11.02 -2.71 13.08
N ILE A 100 -10.45 -2.33 11.93
CA ILE A 100 -9.02 -2.28 11.69
C ILE A 100 -8.59 -0.82 11.74
N ASP A 101 -7.96 -0.41 12.83
CA ASP A 101 -7.54 0.97 13.06
C ASP A 101 -6.08 1.17 12.66
N ALA A 102 -5.82 2.13 11.77
CA ALA A 102 -4.47 2.44 11.35
C ALA A 102 -3.76 3.29 12.41
N PHE A 103 -2.81 2.69 13.14
CA PHE A 103 -1.93 3.35 14.11
C PHE A 103 -1.21 4.57 13.51
N ALA A 104 -0.70 4.43 12.31
CA ALA A 104 -0.10 5.49 11.51
C ALA A 104 -0.15 5.12 10.03
N VAL A 105 -0.18 6.12 9.13
CA VAL A 105 -0.17 5.92 7.68
C VAL A 105 1.04 6.59 7.05
N GLY A 106 1.94 5.78 6.48
CA GLY A 106 3.12 6.23 5.74
C GLY A 106 2.78 6.69 4.32
N TYR A 107 3.28 7.85 3.90
CA TYR A 107 3.00 8.42 2.58
C TYR A 107 4.17 9.21 2.01
N ASP A 108 4.23 9.35 0.66
CA ASP A 108 5.15 10.27 -0.01
C ASP A 108 4.58 11.69 -0.04
N ARG A 109 5.42 12.68 0.30
CA ARG A 109 5.03 14.10 0.31
C ARG A 109 4.67 14.67 -1.06
N ALA A 110 5.16 14.08 -2.15
CA ALA A 110 5.15 14.72 -3.46
C ALA A 110 3.73 15.04 -4.00
N LEU A 111 2.71 14.23 -3.67
CA LEU A 111 1.34 14.41 -4.17
C LEU A 111 0.29 14.52 -3.05
N ALA A 112 0.71 14.51 -1.80
CA ALA A 112 -0.17 14.20 -0.68
C ALA A 112 -0.78 15.41 0.06
N GLY A 113 -0.45 16.66 -0.29
CA GLY A 113 -0.74 17.85 0.53
C GLY A 113 -2.17 17.90 1.10
N TYR A 114 -3.18 18.04 0.23
CA TYR A 114 -4.57 18.18 0.66
C TYR A 114 -5.21 16.84 1.11
N TRP A 115 -4.78 15.70 0.57
CA TRP A 115 -5.22 14.41 1.05
C TRP A 115 -4.77 14.13 2.49
N VAL A 116 -3.58 14.56 2.85
CA VAL A 116 -3.07 14.43 4.23
C VAL A 116 -3.94 15.20 5.22
N ASP A 117 -4.39 16.39 4.85
CA ASP A 117 -5.27 17.20 5.70
C ASP A 117 -6.65 16.53 5.86
N GLU A 118 -7.18 15.93 4.78
CA GLU A 118 -8.40 15.15 4.83
C GLU A 118 -8.26 13.90 5.72
N MET A 119 -7.18 13.14 5.59
CA MET A 119 -6.90 11.99 6.45
C MET A 119 -6.78 12.38 7.92
N LYS A 120 -6.07 13.48 8.22
CA LYS A 120 -5.96 14.01 9.59
C LYS A 120 -7.31 14.46 10.15
N ALA A 121 -8.15 15.11 9.34
CA ALA A 121 -9.49 15.50 9.71
C ALA A 121 -10.37 14.29 10.06
N ASN A 122 -10.09 13.12 9.45
CA ASN A 122 -10.71 11.84 9.77
C ASN A 122 -10.03 11.08 10.92
N GLY A 123 -9.04 11.68 11.60
CA GLY A 123 -8.40 11.14 12.79
C GLY A 123 -7.20 10.22 12.54
N PHE A 124 -6.69 10.12 11.32
CA PHE A 124 -5.51 9.31 11.01
C PHE A 124 -4.19 10.03 11.31
N ASP A 125 -3.24 9.33 11.92
CA ASP A 125 -1.87 9.83 12.11
C ASP A 125 -1.05 9.65 10.80
N MET A 126 -0.75 10.77 10.16
CA MET A 126 -0.11 10.79 8.84
C MET A 126 1.41 11.03 8.96
N ARG A 127 2.22 10.07 8.53
CA ARG A 127 3.67 10.10 8.67
C ARG A 127 4.36 10.10 7.32
N ALA A 128 5.08 11.18 7.02
CA ALA A 128 5.82 11.31 5.77
C ALA A 128 6.99 10.34 5.70
N VAL A 129 7.12 9.63 4.59
CA VAL A 129 8.23 8.74 4.24
C VAL A 129 9.03 9.42 3.14
N ALA A 130 10.29 9.75 3.44
CA ALA A 130 11.19 10.31 2.43
C ALA A 130 11.53 9.23 1.39
N GLN A 131 11.28 9.54 0.13
CA GLN A 131 11.56 8.62 -0.97
C GLN A 131 13.07 8.55 -1.23
N GLY A 132 13.62 7.34 -1.21
CA GLY A 132 15.03 7.17 -1.57
C GLY A 132 15.77 6.07 -0.80
N PRO A 133 17.01 5.80 -1.25
CA PRO A 133 17.76 4.63 -0.77
C PRO A 133 18.13 4.69 0.71
N PHE A 134 18.29 5.87 1.30
CA PHE A 134 18.60 6.01 2.73
C PHE A 134 17.43 5.55 3.62
N THR A 135 16.21 5.92 3.25
CA THR A 135 15.01 5.53 3.99
C THR A 135 14.61 4.08 3.72
N TRP A 136 14.75 3.64 2.47
CA TRP A 136 14.18 2.37 2.03
C TRP A 136 15.08 1.15 2.21
N SER A 137 16.41 1.33 2.30
CA SER A 137 17.34 0.20 2.23
C SER A 137 17.15 -0.84 3.31
N GLN A 138 17.03 -0.42 4.57
CA GLN A 138 16.80 -1.34 5.68
C GLN A 138 15.40 -1.97 5.62
N PRO A 139 14.31 -1.19 5.51
CA PRO A 139 12.96 -1.75 5.38
C PRO A 139 12.81 -2.73 4.20
N MET A 140 13.42 -2.45 3.04
CA MET A 140 13.39 -3.37 1.91
C MET A 140 14.09 -4.71 2.20
N ARG A 141 15.22 -4.70 2.91
CA ARG A 141 15.91 -5.94 3.29
C ARG A 141 15.09 -6.75 4.27
N GLU A 142 14.53 -6.10 5.27
CA GLU A 142 13.68 -6.76 6.28
C GLU A 142 12.41 -7.32 5.64
N MET A 143 11.74 -6.54 4.78
CA MET A 143 10.60 -7.01 4.01
C MET A 143 10.98 -8.20 3.12
N GLY A 144 12.10 -8.14 2.42
CA GLY A 144 12.59 -9.24 1.57
C GLY A 144 12.89 -10.50 2.38
N ALA A 145 13.50 -10.37 3.55
CA ALA A 145 13.73 -11.49 4.47
C ALA A 145 12.40 -12.09 4.97
N ALA A 146 11.45 -11.25 5.37
CA ALA A 146 10.13 -11.71 5.81
C ALA A 146 9.36 -12.46 4.70
N PHE A 147 9.47 -12.03 3.43
CA PHE A 147 8.92 -12.78 2.29
C PHE A 147 9.63 -14.13 2.10
N ALA A 148 10.97 -14.16 2.16
CA ALA A 148 11.76 -15.39 2.03
C ALA A 148 11.44 -16.40 3.15
N ASP A 149 11.25 -15.92 4.36
CA ASP A 149 10.88 -16.71 5.53
C ASP A 149 9.39 -17.09 5.59
N LYS A 150 8.61 -16.70 4.57
CA LYS A 150 7.15 -16.93 4.50
C LYS A 150 6.37 -16.31 5.67
N LYS A 151 6.88 -15.24 6.26
CA LYS A 151 6.24 -14.49 7.33
C LYS A 151 5.32 -13.37 6.84
N VAL A 152 5.11 -13.25 5.51
CA VAL A 152 4.20 -12.29 4.91
C VAL A 152 3.02 -13.03 4.28
N ASN A 153 1.81 -12.75 4.78
CA ASN A 153 0.57 -13.25 4.21
C ASN A 153 -0.17 -12.13 3.50
N TYR A 154 -0.06 -12.07 2.20
CA TYR A 154 -0.75 -11.10 1.34
C TYR A 154 -1.98 -11.68 0.63
N ASN A 155 -2.49 -12.83 1.12
CA ASN A 155 -3.68 -13.52 0.61
C ASN A 155 -3.63 -13.77 -0.92
N ARG A 156 -2.43 -13.97 -1.48
CA ARG A 156 -2.20 -14.15 -2.92
C ARG A 156 -2.86 -13.04 -3.77
N ASN A 157 -2.91 -11.79 -3.25
CA ASN A 157 -3.46 -10.65 -3.99
C ASN A 157 -2.77 -10.52 -5.36
N PRO A 158 -3.47 -10.74 -6.49
CA PRO A 158 -2.84 -10.79 -7.81
C PRO A 158 -2.32 -9.42 -8.26
N VAL A 159 -2.88 -8.31 -7.76
CA VAL A 159 -2.41 -6.97 -8.07
C VAL A 159 -1.06 -6.72 -7.41
N LEU A 160 -0.89 -7.11 -6.13
CA LEU A 160 0.40 -7.04 -5.44
C LEU A 160 1.44 -7.93 -6.13
N VAL A 161 1.09 -9.18 -6.47
CA VAL A 161 1.99 -10.09 -7.20
C VAL A 161 2.46 -9.45 -8.50
N TRP A 162 1.55 -8.84 -9.25
CA TRP A 162 1.88 -8.14 -10.48
C TRP A 162 2.79 -6.93 -10.23
N CYS A 163 2.51 -6.09 -9.22
CA CYS A 163 3.38 -4.97 -8.86
C CYS A 163 4.78 -5.42 -8.44
N LEU A 164 4.88 -6.47 -7.61
CA LEU A 164 6.17 -7.04 -7.20
C LEU A 164 6.96 -7.59 -8.38
N SER A 165 6.31 -8.29 -9.33
CA SER A 165 6.96 -8.80 -10.55
C SER A 165 7.47 -7.69 -11.48
N ASN A 166 6.93 -6.48 -11.36
CA ASN A 166 7.35 -5.29 -12.10
C ASN A 166 8.44 -4.49 -11.38
N THR A 167 8.81 -4.90 -10.15
CA THR A 167 9.74 -4.17 -9.30
C THR A 167 11.13 -4.83 -9.39
N ALA A 168 12.13 -4.03 -9.74
CA ALA A 168 13.53 -4.40 -9.62
C ALA A 168 14.18 -3.66 -8.46
N VAL A 169 15.32 -4.17 -8.00
CA VAL A 169 16.13 -3.54 -6.94
C VAL A 169 17.33 -2.87 -7.59
N LYS A 170 17.42 -1.54 -7.46
CA LYS A 170 18.58 -0.77 -7.87
C LYS A 170 19.50 -0.57 -6.68
N LYS A 171 20.78 -0.91 -6.85
CA LYS A 171 21.84 -0.59 -5.87
C LYS A 171 22.28 0.87 -6.07
N SER A 172 22.50 1.58 -4.96
CA SER A 172 22.96 2.97 -4.92
C SER A 172 24.07 3.10 -3.87
N GLY A 173 25.29 3.34 -4.31
CA GLY A 173 26.47 3.33 -3.41
C GLY A 173 26.78 1.95 -2.84
N VAL A 174 27.45 1.90 -1.69
CA VAL A 174 28.02 0.65 -1.14
C VAL A 174 26.95 -0.29 -0.60
N ASN A 175 25.94 0.24 0.09
CA ASN A 175 24.95 -0.60 0.79
C ASN A 175 23.49 -0.15 0.61
N ASN A 176 23.23 0.83 -0.23
CA ASN A 176 21.88 1.35 -0.40
C ASN A 176 21.16 0.65 -1.55
N ILE A 177 19.87 0.40 -1.35
CA ILE A 177 18.97 -0.17 -2.35
C ILE A 177 17.68 0.63 -2.42
N GLN A 178 17.05 0.62 -3.58
CA GLN A 178 15.73 1.22 -3.78
C GLN A 178 14.93 0.45 -4.84
N PRO A 179 13.59 0.48 -4.78
CA PRO A 179 12.76 -0.12 -5.80
C PRO A 179 12.81 0.73 -7.07
N VAL A 180 12.83 0.09 -8.21
CA VAL A 180 12.68 0.73 -9.53
C VAL A 180 11.79 -0.13 -10.42
N LYS A 181 11.13 0.49 -11.39
CA LYS A 181 10.36 -0.21 -12.42
C LYS A 181 11.30 -1.02 -13.30
N VAL A 182 10.96 -2.27 -13.64
CA VAL A 182 11.72 -3.07 -14.61
C VAL A 182 11.68 -2.45 -16.01
N SER A 183 10.64 -1.66 -16.33
CA SER A 183 10.56 -0.75 -17.47
C SER A 183 9.55 0.36 -17.18
N ASP A 184 9.65 1.50 -17.89
CA ASP A 184 8.84 2.71 -17.63
C ASP A 184 7.32 2.48 -17.76
N ARG A 185 6.92 1.48 -18.53
CA ARG A 185 5.50 1.11 -18.71
C ARG A 185 4.93 0.26 -17.57
N ARG A 186 5.76 -0.19 -16.63
CA ARG A 186 5.35 -1.07 -15.54
C ARG A 186 4.93 -0.29 -14.30
N ARG A 187 3.98 -0.84 -13.56
CA ARG A 187 3.45 -0.27 -12.34
C ARG A 187 4.01 -1.00 -11.14
N ILE A 188 4.48 -0.25 -10.14
CA ILE A 188 5.05 -0.78 -8.89
C ILE A 188 4.38 -0.20 -7.65
N ASP A 189 3.29 0.51 -7.83
CA ASP A 189 2.60 1.32 -6.82
C ASP A 189 2.20 0.47 -5.59
N GLY A 190 1.76 -0.78 -5.81
CA GLY A 190 1.49 -1.72 -4.72
C GLY A 190 2.73 -2.09 -3.92
N ALA A 191 3.90 -2.20 -4.57
CA ALA A 191 5.16 -2.48 -3.88
C ALA A 191 5.66 -1.25 -3.12
N VAL A 192 5.50 -0.04 -3.68
CA VAL A 192 5.89 1.23 -3.02
C VAL A 192 4.97 1.53 -1.85
N SER A 193 3.66 1.37 -1.99
CA SER A 193 2.69 1.50 -0.89
C SER A 193 3.00 0.54 0.26
N LEU A 194 3.29 -0.74 -0.06
CA LEU A 194 3.74 -1.74 0.91
C LEU A 194 5.02 -1.31 1.61
N LEU A 195 5.99 -0.78 0.87
CA LEU A 195 7.25 -0.30 1.41
C LEU A 195 7.06 0.92 2.31
N ASN A 196 6.18 1.86 1.96
CA ASN A 196 5.84 3.01 2.81
C ASN A 196 5.25 2.56 4.15
N ALA A 197 4.36 1.56 4.14
CA ALA A 197 3.88 0.93 5.38
C ALA A 197 5.01 0.22 6.14
N TRP A 198 5.89 -0.50 5.43
CA TRP A 198 7.00 -1.22 6.05
C TRP A 198 8.03 -0.31 6.71
N VAL A 199 8.28 0.88 6.14
CA VAL A 199 9.12 1.91 6.77
C VAL A 199 8.58 2.32 8.14
N ILE A 200 7.27 2.56 8.24
CA ILE A 200 6.62 2.88 9.52
C ILE A 200 6.68 1.68 10.45
N TYR A 201 6.41 0.48 9.95
CA TYR A 201 6.47 -0.77 10.73
C TYR A 201 7.83 -1.00 11.39
N VAL A 202 8.92 -0.77 10.65
CA VAL A 202 10.29 -0.92 11.20
C VAL A 202 10.62 0.20 12.18
N ARG A 203 10.25 1.45 11.84
CA ARG A 203 10.60 2.62 12.65
C ARG A 203 9.86 2.67 13.98
N ASP A 204 8.58 2.35 13.95
CA ASP A 204 7.67 2.54 15.08
C ASP A 204 7.19 1.19 15.65
N ASN A 205 7.99 0.13 15.46
CA ASN A 205 7.62 -1.25 15.80
C ASN A 205 7.25 -1.43 17.27
N GLU A 206 8.03 -0.86 18.20
CA GLU A 206 7.79 -0.99 19.64
C GLU A 206 6.43 -0.43 20.04
N ASP A 207 6.10 0.79 19.59
CA ASP A 207 4.83 1.45 19.88
C ASP A 207 3.65 0.69 19.26
N TYR A 208 3.81 0.25 18.00
CA TYR A 208 2.79 -0.54 17.34
C TYR A 208 2.55 -1.89 18.03
N MET A 209 3.61 -2.62 18.38
CA MET A 209 3.50 -3.91 19.05
C MET A 209 2.94 -3.78 20.47
N TYR A 210 3.07 -2.60 21.11
CA TYR A 210 2.39 -2.35 22.39
C TYR A 210 0.85 -2.37 22.24
N LEU A 211 0.33 -1.92 21.10
CA LEU A 211 -1.11 -1.93 20.80
C LEU A 211 -1.64 -3.29 20.35
N VAL A 212 -0.77 -4.13 19.77
CA VAL A 212 -1.17 -5.46 19.29
C VAL A 212 -1.42 -6.46 20.42
N GLY A 213 -0.91 -6.21 21.63
CA GLY A 213 -1.18 -7.02 22.83
C GLY A 213 -0.19 -8.15 23.05
#